data_8e4a4c6c0ae9399253b629976998c4aa
#
_entry.id   8e4a4c6c0ae9399253b629976998c4aa
#
_cell.length_a   1.000
_cell.length_b   1.000
_cell.length_c   1.000
_cell.angle_alpha   90.00
_cell.angle_beta   90.00
_cell.angle_gamma   90.00
#
_symmetry.space_group_name_H-M   'P 1'
#
loop_
_entity.id
_entity.type
_entity.pdbx_description
1 polymer ?
#
loop_
_entity_poly.entity_id
_entity_poly.type
_entity_poly.pdbx_seq_one_letter_code
_entity_poly.pdbx_strand_id
1 'polypeptide(L)'
;HVENFVTLAEDGFYTGTIFHRIIEGFMIQGGDPKTADPNYSMSEWGTGDPGYKIDAEFNNIEHKRGIVSMARSADPNSAGSQFFIVHKDSNFLDGQYTVFGRILTDESFETLDRIATMNASPDDKPIDAWKVIIKNVQVLERSELSNLPDYVVPEINDEPALMAPTTSQPNSFPQFGISFTSPAGWLVQTPDQVSSSTPDIVVVGPKTSNSNPAVSITIQRNSQSLETAVENLRQQVEPLIQNGALTIASEYGTQIDEKNAYVLNAIGHFEDREGIEQKIGFSSILVKSDYDMLYTLQYSDNMESFENDLDTFSNLIDSIEFSDIEFTKVPVGGESEEGGYSGTLQTEEEEGGGCLIATAAYGSEMAPQVQF
;
A
#
# COMPACT_ATOMS: atom_id res chain seq x y z
N HIS A 1 14.53 -9.72 6.14
CA HIS A 1 13.88 -8.47 6.57
C HIS A 1 14.02 -8.25 8.07
N VAL A 2 13.84 -9.29 8.92
CA VAL A 2 14.02 -9.17 10.38
C VAL A 2 15.43 -8.72 10.72
N GLU A 3 16.45 -9.42 10.22
CA GLU A 3 17.85 -9.10 10.47
C GLU A 3 18.19 -7.67 10.02
N ASN A 4 17.73 -7.27 8.84
CA ASN A 4 17.91 -5.92 8.33
C ASN A 4 17.29 -4.85 9.25
N PHE A 5 16.03 -5.07 9.68
CA PHE A 5 15.35 -4.14 10.56
C PHE A 5 16.03 -4.04 11.93
N VAL A 6 16.43 -5.17 12.51
CA VAL A 6 17.13 -5.24 13.81
C VAL A 6 18.48 -4.53 13.70
N THR A 7 19.30 -4.81 12.68
CA THR A 7 20.59 -4.14 12.46
C THR A 7 20.44 -2.63 12.36
N LEU A 8 19.47 -2.14 11.56
CA LEU A 8 19.20 -0.71 11.45
C LEU A 8 18.71 -0.10 12.77
N ALA A 9 17.94 -0.84 13.56
CA ALA A 9 17.48 -0.40 14.88
C ALA A 9 18.66 -0.26 15.87
N GLU A 10 19.54 -1.26 15.94
CA GLU A 10 20.74 -1.27 16.77
C GLU A 10 21.71 -0.15 16.39
N ASP A 11 21.83 0.16 15.10
CA ASP A 11 22.62 1.29 14.58
C ASP A 11 21.97 2.66 14.85
N GLY A 12 20.76 2.69 15.45
CA GLY A 12 20.04 3.92 15.74
C GLY A 12 19.44 4.61 14.50
N PHE A 13 19.41 3.93 13.37
CA PHE A 13 18.98 4.47 12.08
C PHE A 13 17.57 5.10 12.13
N TYR A 14 16.67 4.51 12.89
CA TYR A 14 15.27 4.97 12.98
C TYR A 14 15.07 6.16 13.93
N THR A 15 16.08 6.48 14.77
CA THR A 15 15.97 7.56 15.75
C THR A 15 15.80 8.92 15.07
N GLY A 16 14.74 9.64 15.41
CA GLY A 16 14.41 10.93 14.81
C GLY A 16 13.63 10.85 13.51
N THR A 17 13.49 9.67 12.90
CA THR A 17 12.57 9.50 11.75
C THR A 17 11.11 9.62 12.21
N ILE A 18 10.19 9.81 11.29
CA ILE A 18 8.76 9.95 11.59
C ILE A 18 7.92 8.91 10.86
N PHE A 19 6.70 8.69 11.33
CA PHE A 19 5.66 8.08 10.51
C PHE A 19 5.19 9.11 9.48
N HIS A 20 5.77 9.11 8.31
CA HIS A 20 5.62 10.14 7.28
C HIS A 20 4.40 9.97 6.39
N ARG A 21 3.73 8.81 6.45
CA ARG A 21 2.48 8.54 5.77
C ARG A 21 1.52 7.86 6.73
N ILE A 22 0.35 8.47 6.94
CA ILE A 22 -0.66 7.98 7.86
C ILE A 22 -2.02 7.96 7.16
N ILE A 23 -2.67 6.80 7.20
CA ILE A 23 -3.99 6.61 6.59
C ILE A 23 -4.87 5.90 7.59
N GLU A 24 -5.87 6.60 8.11
CA GLU A 24 -6.87 6.03 9.01
C GLU A 24 -7.58 4.86 8.33
N GLY A 25 -7.72 3.72 9.04
CA GLY A 25 -8.35 2.51 8.53
C GLY A 25 -7.47 1.71 7.56
N PHE A 26 -6.22 2.11 7.32
CA PHE A 26 -5.29 1.35 6.48
C PHE A 26 -3.98 1.05 7.20
N MET A 27 -3.05 2.00 7.31
CA MET A 27 -1.73 1.79 7.90
C MET A 27 -1.04 3.09 8.31
N ILE A 28 0.03 2.99 9.10
CA ILE A 28 1.02 4.04 9.31
C ILE A 28 2.38 3.57 8.76
N GLN A 29 3.08 4.43 8.03
CA GLN A 29 4.35 4.10 7.38
C GLN A 29 5.47 5.03 7.86
N GLY A 30 6.61 4.43 8.23
CA GLY A 30 7.79 5.13 8.71
C GLY A 30 9.10 4.55 8.17
N GLY A 31 10.23 4.93 8.77
CA GLY A 31 11.55 4.36 8.45
C GLY A 31 12.27 5.03 7.28
N ASP A 32 11.82 6.20 6.83
CA ASP A 32 12.52 7.01 5.84
C ASP A 32 13.54 7.94 6.51
N PRO A 33 14.86 7.79 6.26
CA PRO A 33 15.91 8.63 6.87
C PRO A 33 15.81 10.11 6.47
N LYS A 34 15.25 10.44 5.31
CA LYS A 34 15.04 11.84 4.89
C LYS A 34 14.15 12.61 5.86
N THR A 35 13.30 11.92 6.60
CA THR A 35 12.40 12.54 7.56
C THR A 35 13.09 13.06 8.82
N ALA A 36 14.26 12.54 9.14
CA ALA A 36 15.12 13.00 10.25
C ALA A 36 16.12 14.08 9.83
N ASP A 37 16.35 14.28 8.52
CA ASP A 37 17.32 15.22 7.99
C ASP A 37 16.62 16.55 7.59
N PRO A 38 16.94 17.68 8.24
CA PRO A 38 16.31 18.97 7.97
C PRO A 38 16.61 19.55 6.57
N ASN A 39 17.52 18.95 5.82
CA ASN A 39 17.81 19.35 4.43
C ASN A 39 16.75 18.85 3.44
N TYR A 40 15.90 17.90 3.83
CA TYR A 40 14.83 17.40 2.97
C TYR A 40 13.47 18.00 3.34
N SER A 41 12.76 18.40 2.32
CA SER A 41 11.40 18.92 2.46
C SER A 41 10.36 17.81 2.61
N MET A 42 9.18 18.13 3.13
CA MET A 42 8.08 17.19 3.27
C MET A 42 7.68 16.52 1.93
N SER A 43 7.89 17.17 0.79
CA SER A 43 7.60 16.61 -0.54
C SER A 43 8.54 15.45 -0.90
N GLU A 44 9.71 15.36 -0.27
CA GLU A 44 10.70 14.31 -0.52
C GLU A 44 10.58 13.11 0.43
N TRP A 45 9.74 13.23 1.47
CA TRP A 45 9.49 12.14 2.41
C TRP A 45 8.81 10.96 1.72
N GLY A 46 9.21 9.76 2.06
CA GLY A 46 8.77 8.50 1.46
C GLY A 46 9.69 7.99 0.35
N THR A 47 10.76 8.76 0.00
CA THR A 47 11.68 8.39 -1.07
C THR A 47 13.08 7.99 -0.58
N GLY A 48 13.35 8.05 0.74
CA GLY A 48 14.64 7.68 1.32
C GLY A 48 14.77 6.18 1.55
N ASP A 49 16.02 5.72 1.59
CA ASP A 49 16.39 4.33 1.90
C ASP A 49 17.73 4.28 2.66
N PRO A 50 18.18 3.11 3.13
CA PRO A 50 19.43 2.98 3.88
C PRO A 50 20.70 2.98 2.99
N GLY A 51 20.56 3.26 1.69
CA GLY A 51 21.65 3.18 0.71
C GLY A 51 21.77 1.81 0.04
N TYR A 52 20.84 0.91 0.30
CA TYR A 52 20.76 -0.43 -0.31
C TYR A 52 19.32 -0.93 -0.35
N LYS A 53 19.09 -2.02 -1.06
CA LYS A 53 17.81 -2.73 -1.15
C LYS A 53 17.95 -4.17 -0.65
N ILE A 54 16.86 -4.80 -0.28
CA ILE A 54 16.79 -6.21 0.15
C ILE A 54 15.74 -6.96 -0.64
N ASP A 55 16.01 -8.24 -0.91
CA ASP A 55 15.12 -9.11 -1.66
C ASP A 55 13.82 -9.37 -0.89
N ALA A 56 12.72 -9.57 -1.61
CA ALA A 56 11.43 -9.88 -1.00
C ALA A 56 11.47 -11.26 -0.30
N GLU A 57 10.87 -11.32 0.89
CA GLU A 57 10.65 -12.56 1.66
C GLU A 57 9.13 -12.72 1.89
N PHE A 58 8.36 -12.75 0.79
CA PHE A 58 6.90 -12.86 0.91
C PHE A 58 6.49 -14.15 1.61
N ASN A 59 5.46 -14.04 2.43
CA ASN A 59 4.95 -15.15 3.23
C ASN A 59 3.42 -15.14 3.27
N ASN A 60 2.82 -16.17 3.85
CA ASN A 60 1.36 -16.36 3.89
C ASN A 60 0.70 -15.71 5.12
N ILE A 61 1.38 -14.79 5.78
CA ILE A 61 0.83 -14.11 6.94
C ILE A 61 -0.11 -13.01 6.46
N GLU A 62 -1.35 -13.07 6.90
CA GLU A 62 -2.37 -12.08 6.55
C GLU A 62 -2.05 -10.72 7.17
N HIS A 63 -2.24 -9.64 6.40
CA HIS A 63 -2.07 -8.26 6.86
C HIS A 63 -3.23 -7.83 7.76
N LYS A 64 -3.36 -8.49 8.91
CA LYS A 64 -4.32 -8.11 9.96
C LYS A 64 -3.83 -6.89 10.72
N ARG A 65 -4.76 -6.20 11.41
CA ARG A 65 -4.45 -5.08 12.29
C ARG A 65 -3.29 -5.42 13.25
N GLY A 66 -2.29 -4.53 13.30
CA GLY A 66 -1.10 -4.66 14.13
C GLY A 66 0.08 -5.39 13.48
N ILE A 67 -0.08 -5.92 12.29
CA ILE A 67 1.02 -6.52 11.51
C ILE A 67 2.01 -5.44 11.10
N VAL A 68 3.29 -5.77 11.16
CA VAL A 68 4.41 -4.95 10.67
C VAL A 68 4.97 -5.57 9.40
N SER A 69 5.01 -4.79 8.33
CA SER A 69 5.42 -5.25 7.01
C SER A 69 6.35 -4.25 6.33
N MET A 70 7.22 -4.73 5.43
CA MET A 70 8.17 -3.86 4.73
C MET A 70 7.51 -3.11 3.59
N ALA A 71 7.73 -1.81 3.56
CA ALA A 71 7.35 -0.98 2.42
C ALA A 71 8.33 -1.19 1.25
N ARG A 72 7.82 -1.06 0.03
CA ARG A 72 8.58 -1.21 -1.21
C ARG A 72 8.02 -0.33 -2.33
N SER A 73 8.77 -0.13 -3.38
CA SER A 73 8.27 0.43 -4.64
C SER A 73 7.58 -0.65 -5.50
N ALA A 74 7.35 -0.40 -6.77
CA ALA A 74 6.78 -1.39 -7.69
C ALA A 74 7.64 -2.67 -7.79
N ASP A 75 8.97 -2.53 -7.74
CA ASP A 75 9.87 -3.68 -7.71
C ASP A 75 9.75 -4.43 -6.36
N PRO A 76 9.45 -5.74 -6.38
CA PRO A 76 9.41 -6.58 -5.17
C PRO A 76 10.70 -6.53 -4.35
N ASN A 77 11.85 -6.41 -4.99
CA ASN A 77 13.18 -6.38 -4.37
C ASN A 77 13.68 -4.98 -4.05
N SER A 78 12.77 -4.01 -3.89
CA SER A 78 13.10 -2.61 -3.60
C SER A 78 12.96 -2.22 -2.12
N ALA A 79 12.66 -3.16 -1.25
CA ALA A 79 12.59 -2.90 0.18
C ALA A 79 13.95 -2.42 0.72
N GLY A 80 13.94 -1.55 1.72
CA GLY A 80 15.16 -1.00 2.33
C GLY A 80 14.97 -0.85 3.84
N SER A 81 14.66 0.36 4.30
CA SER A 81 14.41 0.67 5.71
C SER A 81 12.96 0.99 6.03
N GLN A 82 12.15 1.34 5.02
CA GLN A 82 10.78 1.76 5.27
C GLN A 82 9.88 0.57 5.60
N PHE A 83 9.01 0.75 6.59
CA PHE A 83 8.05 -0.25 7.06
C PHE A 83 6.70 0.40 7.32
N PHE A 84 5.66 -0.43 7.41
CA PHE A 84 4.34 0.04 7.81
C PHE A 84 3.72 -0.89 8.86
N ILE A 85 2.82 -0.32 9.66
CA ILE A 85 2.03 -1.04 10.67
C ILE A 85 0.57 -0.94 10.25
N VAL A 86 -0.06 -2.08 10.08
CA VAL A 86 -1.46 -2.19 9.63
C VAL A 86 -2.41 -1.69 10.71
N HIS A 87 -3.19 -0.65 10.40
CA HIS A 87 -4.21 -0.10 11.30
C HIS A 87 -5.54 -0.85 11.21
N LYS A 88 -5.94 -1.29 10.02
CA LYS A 88 -7.12 -2.12 9.78
C LYS A 88 -6.76 -3.25 8.82
N ASP A 89 -7.42 -4.41 8.96
CA ASP A 89 -7.19 -5.59 8.12
C ASP A 89 -7.11 -5.22 6.64
N SER A 90 -6.01 -5.62 5.99
CA SER A 90 -5.63 -5.20 4.63
C SER A 90 -5.15 -6.40 3.82
N ASN A 91 -6.00 -7.41 3.71
CA ASN A 91 -5.70 -8.70 3.07
C ASN A 91 -5.25 -8.57 1.60
N PHE A 92 -5.56 -7.46 0.93
CA PHE A 92 -5.08 -7.17 -0.42
C PHE A 92 -3.56 -7.02 -0.53
N LEU A 93 -2.85 -6.89 0.60
CA LEU A 93 -1.39 -6.87 0.66
C LEU A 93 -0.79 -8.28 0.80
N ASP A 94 -1.62 -9.30 1.08
CA ASP A 94 -1.16 -10.65 1.37
C ASP A 94 -0.40 -11.26 0.19
N GLY A 95 0.75 -11.86 0.51
CA GLY A 95 1.65 -12.42 -0.50
C GLY A 95 2.38 -11.40 -1.39
N GLN A 96 2.15 -10.09 -1.23
CA GLN A 96 2.77 -9.03 -2.02
C GLN A 96 3.74 -8.16 -1.23
N TYR A 97 3.66 -8.21 0.10
CA TYR A 97 4.55 -7.50 1.01
C TYR A 97 5.13 -8.47 2.02
N THR A 98 6.33 -8.21 2.49
CA THR A 98 7.02 -9.07 3.46
C THR A 98 6.58 -8.71 4.87
N VAL A 99 5.72 -9.53 5.45
CA VAL A 99 5.41 -9.44 6.88
C VAL A 99 6.63 -9.94 7.67
N PHE A 100 7.09 -9.15 8.64
CA PHE A 100 8.26 -9.50 9.44
C PHE A 100 8.04 -9.28 10.95
N GLY A 101 6.90 -8.72 11.36
CA GLY A 101 6.63 -8.46 12.76
C GLY A 101 5.16 -8.15 13.05
N ARG A 102 4.87 -7.86 14.32
CA ARG A 102 3.57 -7.42 14.79
C ARG A 102 3.68 -6.64 16.10
N ILE A 103 2.72 -5.77 16.40
CA ILE A 103 2.57 -5.17 17.72
C ILE A 103 1.85 -6.13 18.68
N LEU A 104 2.13 -6.02 19.97
CA LEU A 104 1.71 -7.04 20.95
C LEU A 104 0.78 -6.52 22.05
N THR A 105 0.90 -5.26 22.46
CA THR A 105 0.22 -4.76 23.66
C THR A 105 -0.95 -3.86 23.30
N ASP A 106 -1.96 -3.81 24.17
CA ASP A 106 -3.11 -2.91 24.02
C ASP A 106 -2.66 -1.44 23.94
N GLU A 107 -1.65 -1.05 24.73
CA GLU A 107 -1.08 0.30 24.66
C GLU A 107 -0.46 0.62 23.29
N SER A 108 0.19 -0.38 22.66
CA SER A 108 0.70 -0.24 21.30
C SER A 108 -0.41 -0.08 20.27
N PHE A 109 -1.52 -0.79 20.45
CA PHE A 109 -2.70 -0.62 19.59
C PHE A 109 -3.38 0.74 19.78
N GLU A 110 -3.48 1.25 21.01
CA GLU A 110 -3.95 2.61 21.29
C GLU A 110 -3.04 3.68 20.68
N THR A 111 -1.73 3.43 20.71
CA THR A 111 -0.74 4.33 20.08
C THR A 111 -0.88 4.32 18.55
N LEU A 112 -1.05 3.14 17.95
CA LEU A 112 -1.33 2.98 16.52
C LEU A 112 -2.58 3.78 16.12
N ASP A 113 -3.67 3.69 16.89
CA ASP A 113 -4.91 4.43 16.62
C ASP A 113 -4.69 5.94 16.71
N ARG A 114 -4.00 6.40 17.76
CA ARG A 114 -3.71 7.83 17.93
C ARG A 114 -2.89 8.41 16.77
N ILE A 115 -1.93 7.65 16.25
CA ILE A 115 -1.14 8.09 15.10
C ILE A 115 -1.99 8.06 13.82
N ALA A 116 -2.69 6.95 13.57
CA ALA A 116 -3.46 6.75 12.33
C ALA A 116 -4.61 7.76 12.16
N THR A 117 -5.20 8.23 13.27
CA THR A 117 -6.32 9.19 13.26
C THR A 117 -5.88 10.66 13.28
N MET A 118 -4.59 10.93 13.24
CA MET A 118 -4.10 12.32 13.17
C MET A 118 -4.43 12.97 11.83
N ASN A 119 -4.56 14.30 11.86
CA ASN A 119 -4.79 15.06 10.63
C ASN A 119 -3.62 14.88 9.64
N ALA A 120 -3.94 14.50 8.41
CA ALA A 120 -3.00 14.37 7.32
C ALA A 120 -3.31 15.36 6.18
N SER A 121 -2.29 15.64 5.38
CA SER A 121 -2.43 16.38 4.13
C SER A 121 -3.12 15.50 3.07
N PRO A 122 -3.53 16.05 1.91
CA PRO A 122 -4.03 15.26 0.78
C PRO A 122 -3.07 14.16 0.28
N ASP A 123 -1.78 14.29 0.59
CA ASP A 123 -0.72 13.32 0.27
C ASP A 123 -0.45 12.35 1.44
N ASP A 124 -1.40 12.16 2.35
CA ASP A 124 -1.33 11.27 3.54
C ASP A 124 -0.21 11.63 4.54
N LYS A 125 0.39 12.82 4.45
CA LYS A 125 1.48 13.23 5.35
C LYS A 125 0.94 13.88 6.62
N PRO A 126 1.46 13.55 7.82
CA PRO A 126 0.97 14.12 9.06
C PRO A 126 1.20 15.64 9.08
N ILE A 127 0.15 16.41 9.38
CA ILE A 127 0.25 17.88 9.51
C ILE A 127 1.15 18.24 10.70
N ASP A 128 0.97 17.54 11.83
CA ASP A 128 1.77 17.71 13.05
C ASP A 128 2.89 16.66 13.12
N ALA A 129 3.79 16.63 12.13
CA ALA A 129 4.84 15.61 11.99
C ALA A 129 5.71 15.44 13.25
N TRP A 130 5.89 16.49 14.04
CA TRP A 130 6.64 16.45 15.31
C TRP A 130 6.00 15.56 16.39
N LYS A 131 4.72 15.22 16.27
CA LYS A 131 4.00 14.34 17.19
C LYS A 131 4.22 12.84 16.88
N VAL A 132 4.72 12.52 15.71
CA VAL A 132 4.90 11.13 15.22
C VAL A 132 6.38 10.77 14.99
N ILE A 133 7.26 11.41 15.77
CA ILE A 133 8.70 11.13 15.73
C ILE A 133 8.99 9.83 16.47
N ILE A 134 9.74 8.96 15.86
CA ILE A 134 10.35 7.78 16.48
C ILE A 134 11.54 8.25 17.32
N LYS A 135 11.32 8.35 18.64
CA LYS A 135 12.35 8.91 19.55
C LYS A 135 13.50 7.93 19.76
N ASN A 136 13.20 6.66 19.82
CA ASN A 136 14.18 5.60 20.05
C ASN A 136 13.61 4.25 19.63
N VAL A 137 14.47 3.36 19.16
CA VAL A 137 14.17 1.95 18.88
C VAL A 137 15.17 1.10 19.66
N GLN A 138 14.67 0.18 20.47
CA GLN A 138 15.51 -0.72 21.26
C GLN A 138 15.23 -2.16 20.87
N VAL A 139 16.28 -2.93 20.69
CA VAL A 139 16.22 -4.36 20.49
C VAL A 139 16.43 -5.03 21.85
N LEU A 140 15.46 -5.81 22.30
CA LEU A 140 15.49 -6.46 23.61
C LEU A 140 15.20 -7.96 23.45
N GLU A 141 15.79 -8.75 24.32
CA GLU A 141 15.42 -10.16 24.41
C GLU A 141 14.02 -10.31 25.02
N ARG A 142 13.23 -11.30 24.55
CA ARG A 142 11.90 -11.55 25.09
C ARG A 142 11.88 -11.71 26.62
N SER A 143 12.93 -12.26 27.18
CA SER A 143 13.10 -12.46 28.64
C SER A 143 13.23 -11.15 29.43
N GLU A 144 13.59 -10.05 28.75
CA GLU A 144 13.74 -8.72 29.35
C GLU A 144 12.40 -7.96 29.42
N LEU A 145 11.40 -8.44 28.70
CA LEU A 145 10.07 -7.83 28.62
C LEU A 145 9.11 -8.53 29.59
N SER A 146 8.64 -7.81 30.59
CA SER A 146 7.60 -8.29 31.52
C SER A 146 6.20 -8.05 30.93
N ASN A 147 5.27 -8.97 31.21
CA ASN A 147 3.85 -8.85 30.88
C ASN A 147 3.49 -8.85 29.37
N LEU A 148 4.32 -9.46 28.55
CA LEU A 148 3.90 -9.74 27.18
C LEU A 148 2.78 -10.79 27.19
N PRO A 149 1.74 -10.63 26.35
CA PRO A 149 0.75 -11.69 26.17
C PRO A 149 1.44 -12.96 25.64
N ASP A 150 0.91 -14.11 26.07
CA ASP A 150 1.33 -15.38 25.49
C ASP A 150 1.05 -15.34 23.97
N TYR A 151 2.12 -15.34 23.20
CA TYR A 151 2.01 -15.32 21.75
C TYR A 151 2.04 -16.76 21.24
N VAL A 152 0.91 -17.19 20.72
CA VAL A 152 0.87 -18.37 19.87
C VAL A 152 1.31 -17.93 18.49
N VAL A 153 2.48 -18.41 18.04
CA VAL A 153 2.89 -18.25 16.64
C VAL A 153 1.72 -18.74 15.79
N PRO A 154 1.14 -17.92 14.90
CA PRO A 154 0.13 -18.44 13.97
C PRO A 154 0.78 -19.67 13.31
N GLU A 155 0.11 -20.82 13.38
CA GLU A 155 0.55 -21.93 12.54
C GLU A 155 0.61 -21.32 11.13
N ILE A 156 1.79 -21.34 10.53
CA ILE A 156 1.92 -21.11 9.11
C ILE A 156 1.18 -22.30 8.52
N ASN A 157 -0.13 -22.14 8.38
CA ASN A 157 -0.92 -23.13 7.70
C ASN A 157 -0.36 -23.13 6.28
N ASP A 158 0.23 -24.24 5.87
CA ASP A 158 0.43 -24.60 4.47
C ASP A 158 -0.93 -24.77 3.75
N GLU A 159 -2.02 -24.26 4.34
CA GLU A 159 -3.26 -24.09 3.61
C GLU A 159 -2.95 -23.13 2.47
N PRO A 160 -3.12 -23.60 1.23
CA PRO A 160 -2.83 -22.77 0.07
C PRO A 160 -3.60 -21.47 0.25
N ALA A 161 -2.89 -20.35 0.23
CA ALA A 161 -3.45 -19.02 0.11
C ALA A 161 -4.64 -19.11 -0.84
N LEU A 162 -5.82 -18.56 -0.45
CA LEU A 162 -7.09 -18.61 -1.16
C LEU A 162 -6.92 -19.16 -2.57
N MET A 163 -7.25 -20.45 -2.78
CA MET A 163 -6.94 -21.13 -4.05
C MET A 163 -7.57 -20.27 -5.14
N ALA A 164 -6.71 -19.63 -5.92
CA ALA A 164 -7.17 -18.83 -7.03
C ALA A 164 -8.12 -19.68 -7.90
N PRO A 165 -9.24 -19.14 -8.36
CA PRO A 165 -10.23 -19.88 -9.13
C PRO A 165 -9.54 -20.56 -10.32
N THR A 166 -9.75 -21.86 -10.50
CA THR A 166 -9.14 -22.62 -11.62
C THR A 166 -9.75 -22.28 -12.98
N THR A 167 -10.82 -21.47 -12.99
CA THR A 167 -11.52 -20.97 -14.17
C THR A 167 -11.72 -19.47 -14.06
N SER A 168 -11.83 -18.78 -15.20
CA SER A 168 -12.21 -17.37 -15.24
C SER A 168 -13.52 -17.12 -14.51
N GLN A 169 -13.60 -16.03 -13.75
CA GLN A 169 -14.75 -15.69 -12.89
C GLN A 169 -15.33 -14.33 -13.28
N PRO A 170 -16.67 -14.24 -13.46
CA PRO A 170 -17.33 -12.94 -13.59
C PRO A 170 -17.34 -12.22 -12.23
N ASN A 171 -17.00 -10.95 -12.23
CA ASN A 171 -17.00 -10.09 -11.06
C ASN A 171 -17.85 -8.86 -11.36
N SER A 172 -18.69 -8.44 -10.42
CA SER A 172 -19.56 -7.28 -10.59
C SER A 172 -19.49 -6.40 -9.34
N PHE A 173 -19.25 -5.11 -9.54
CA PHE A 173 -19.13 -4.09 -8.51
C PHE A 173 -20.10 -2.93 -8.78
N PRO A 174 -21.41 -3.12 -8.51
CA PRO A 174 -22.43 -2.08 -8.80
C PRO A 174 -22.14 -0.75 -8.08
N GLN A 175 -21.54 -0.80 -6.89
CA GLN A 175 -21.12 0.39 -6.14
C GLN A 175 -20.02 1.20 -6.84
N PHE A 176 -19.32 0.58 -7.77
CA PHE A 176 -18.25 1.19 -8.59
C PHE A 176 -18.65 1.33 -10.06
N GLY A 177 -19.81 0.83 -10.45
CA GLY A 177 -20.31 0.89 -11.83
C GLY A 177 -19.43 0.12 -12.83
N ILE A 178 -18.81 -0.97 -12.42
CA ILE A 178 -17.92 -1.78 -13.27
C ILE A 178 -18.15 -3.28 -13.04
N SER A 179 -18.06 -4.04 -14.11
CA SER A 179 -17.98 -5.50 -14.08
C SER A 179 -16.92 -5.98 -15.06
N PHE A 180 -16.31 -7.14 -14.79
CA PHE A 180 -15.32 -7.76 -15.64
C PHE A 180 -15.14 -9.25 -15.33
N THR A 181 -14.49 -9.97 -16.20
CA THR A 181 -14.13 -11.38 -15.99
C THR A 181 -12.66 -11.48 -15.59
N SER A 182 -12.38 -11.92 -14.36
CA SER A 182 -11.01 -12.19 -13.93
C SER A 182 -10.48 -13.47 -14.59
N PRO A 183 -9.20 -13.50 -15.00
CA PRO A 183 -8.58 -14.68 -15.58
C PRO A 183 -8.52 -15.85 -14.58
N ALA A 184 -8.44 -17.08 -15.10
CA ALA A 184 -8.19 -18.26 -14.28
C ALA A 184 -6.87 -18.13 -13.51
N GLY A 185 -6.88 -18.44 -12.24
CA GLY A 185 -5.70 -18.29 -11.36
C GLY A 185 -5.49 -16.89 -10.79
N TRP A 186 -6.38 -15.93 -11.09
CA TRP A 186 -6.29 -14.57 -10.56
C TRP A 186 -7.30 -14.33 -9.45
N LEU A 187 -6.88 -13.64 -8.39
CA LEU A 187 -7.71 -13.25 -7.25
C LEU A 187 -8.18 -11.82 -7.39
N VAL A 188 -9.44 -11.57 -7.09
CA VAL A 188 -10.01 -10.22 -7.08
C VAL A 188 -10.26 -9.79 -5.64
N GLN A 189 -9.78 -8.59 -5.31
CA GLN A 189 -9.88 -8.01 -3.97
C GLN A 189 -10.40 -6.58 -4.08
N THR A 190 -11.24 -6.18 -3.14
CA THR A 190 -11.70 -4.80 -2.95
C THR A 190 -11.17 -4.30 -1.63
N PRO A 191 -10.07 -3.53 -1.62
CA PRO A 191 -9.58 -2.92 -0.40
C PRO A 191 -10.64 -2.03 0.21
N ASP A 192 -10.76 -2.05 1.54
CA ASP A 192 -11.55 -1.04 2.23
C ASP A 192 -10.95 0.33 1.91
N GLN A 193 -11.71 1.17 1.22
CA GLN A 193 -11.27 2.47 0.75
C GLN A 193 -10.93 3.38 1.91
N VAL A 194 -9.73 3.92 1.88
CA VAL A 194 -9.25 4.77 2.96
C VAL A 194 -8.53 6.01 2.49
N SER A 195 -8.05 6.04 1.25
CA SER A 195 -7.43 7.25 0.66
C SER A 195 -7.57 7.26 -0.85
N SER A 196 -7.36 8.44 -1.44
CA SER A 196 -7.37 8.62 -2.90
C SER A 196 -6.23 7.87 -3.62
N SER A 197 -5.27 7.35 -2.88
CA SER A 197 -4.12 6.58 -3.41
C SER A 197 -4.30 5.06 -3.32
N THR A 198 -5.35 4.59 -2.62
CA THR A 198 -5.67 3.17 -2.53
C THR A 198 -6.53 2.77 -3.72
N PRO A 199 -6.18 1.73 -4.50
CA PRO A 199 -7.04 1.26 -5.57
C PRO A 199 -8.36 0.71 -5.03
N ASP A 200 -9.46 0.90 -5.77
CA ASP A 200 -10.79 0.40 -5.42
C ASP A 200 -10.91 -1.12 -5.59
N ILE A 201 -10.23 -1.64 -6.61
CA ILE A 201 -10.19 -3.06 -6.94
C ILE A 201 -8.76 -3.43 -7.30
N VAL A 202 -8.31 -4.59 -6.81
CA VAL A 202 -7.02 -5.18 -7.19
C VAL A 202 -7.27 -6.60 -7.71
N VAL A 203 -6.71 -6.91 -8.86
CA VAL A 203 -6.77 -8.25 -9.47
C VAL A 203 -5.35 -8.79 -9.51
N VAL A 204 -5.06 -9.81 -8.70
CA VAL A 204 -3.70 -10.34 -8.48
C VAL A 204 -3.57 -11.67 -9.20
N GLY A 205 -2.60 -11.79 -10.06
CA GLY A 205 -2.30 -13.02 -10.79
C GLY A 205 -1.43 -14.02 -10.02
N PRO A 206 -1.21 -15.19 -10.61
CA PRO A 206 -0.40 -16.23 -9.98
C PRO A 206 1.05 -15.77 -9.83
N LYS A 207 1.58 -15.94 -8.61
CA LYS A 207 2.96 -15.62 -8.30
C LYS A 207 3.91 -16.63 -8.91
N THR A 208 4.95 -16.15 -9.56
CA THR A 208 6.14 -16.94 -9.94
C THR A 208 7.35 -16.47 -9.14
N SER A 209 8.50 -17.13 -9.29
CA SER A 209 9.74 -16.71 -8.61
C SER A 209 10.17 -15.28 -8.96
N ASN A 210 9.75 -14.77 -10.13
CA ASN A 210 10.19 -13.48 -10.67
C ASN A 210 9.05 -12.51 -10.97
N SER A 211 7.79 -12.89 -10.75
CA SER A 211 6.63 -12.12 -11.16
C SER A 211 5.50 -12.24 -10.15
N ASN A 212 4.80 -11.13 -9.95
CA ASN A 212 3.55 -11.07 -9.20
C ASN A 212 2.62 -10.08 -9.92
N PRO A 213 2.04 -10.49 -11.07
CA PRO A 213 1.26 -9.60 -11.90
C PRO A 213 0.04 -9.10 -11.14
N ALA A 214 -0.19 -7.81 -11.20
CA ALA A 214 -1.34 -7.19 -10.56
C ALA A 214 -1.95 -6.11 -11.47
N VAL A 215 -3.27 -6.07 -11.50
CA VAL A 215 -4.05 -4.97 -12.09
C VAL A 215 -4.71 -4.21 -10.95
N SER A 216 -4.41 -2.94 -10.81
CA SER A 216 -5.12 -2.04 -9.90
C SER A 216 -6.12 -1.19 -10.68
N ILE A 217 -7.32 -1.05 -10.14
CA ILE A 217 -8.39 -0.21 -10.70
C ILE A 217 -8.73 0.84 -9.66
N THR A 218 -8.52 2.09 -10.02
CA THR A 218 -8.89 3.25 -9.21
C THR A 218 -10.04 3.99 -9.87
N ILE A 219 -11.05 4.37 -9.09
CA ILE A 219 -12.29 4.95 -9.58
C ILE A 219 -12.51 6.30 -8.90
N GLN A 220 -12.59 7.34 -9.70
CA GLN A 220 -12.73 8.70 -9.16
C GLN A 220 -13.93 9.38 -9.81
N ARG A 221 -14.75 10.05 -8.98
CA ARG A 221 -15.71 10.99 -9.51
C ARG A 221 -14.95 12.21 -10.02
N ASN A 222 -15.00 12.42 -11.31
CA ASN A 222 -14.22 13.46 -11.96
C ASN A 222 -15.02 14.09 -13.09
N SER A 223 -15.33 15.38 -12.97
CA SER A 223 -16.04 16.14 -14.00
C SER A 223 -15.14 16.61 -15.16
N GLN A 224 -13.82 16.36 -15.07
CA GLN A 224 -12.88 16.73 -16.14
C GLN A 224 -13.05 15.79 -17.33
N SER A 225 -12.65 16.29 -18.50
CA SER A 225 -12.63 15.48 -19.71
C SER A 225 -11.50 14.41 -19.68
N LEU A 226 -11.62 13.39 -20.53
CA LEU A 226 -10.55 12.40 -20.70
C LEU A 226 -9.24 13.07 -21.14
N GLU A 227 -9.32 14.09 -22.02
CA GLU A 227 -8.14 14.81 -22.49
C GLU A 227 -7.40 15.51 -21.33
N THR A 228 -8.14 16.10 -20.40
CA THR A 228 -7.53 16.72 -19.19
C THR A 228 -6.89 15.67 -18.29
N ALA A 229 -7.53 14.52 -18.12
CA ALA A 229 -6.96 13.42 -17.33
C ALA A 229 -5.67 12.86 -17.96
N VAL A 230 -5.63 12.75 -19.28
CA VAL A 230 -4.45 12.34 -20.06
C VAL A 230 -3.32 13.38 -19.91
N GLU A 231 -3.63 14.67 -19.99
CA GLU A 231 -2.63 15.72 -19.79
C GLU A 231 -2.03 15.68 -18.38
N ASN A 232 -2.84 15.45 -17.35
CA ASN A 232 -2.37 15.27 -15.98
C ASN A 232 -1.45 14.05 -15.84
N LEU A 233 -1.81 12.92 -16.47
CA LEU A 233 -0.95 11.74 -16.49
C LEU A 233 0.39 12.04 -17.15
N ARG A 234 0.40 12.71 -18.28
CA ARG A 234 1.63 13.11 -18.98
C ARG A 234 2.52 14.01 -18.11
N GLN A 235 1.93 14.98 -17.42
CA GLN A 235 2.68 15.85 -16.50
C GLN A 235 3.30 15.07 -15.34
N GLN A 236 2.66 14.02 -14.86
CA GLN A 236 3.20 13.15 -13.81
C GLN A 236 4.37 12.30 -14.27
N VAL A 237 4.33 11.78 -15.50
CA VAL A 237 5.39 10.90 -16.03
C VAL A 237 6.54 11.65 -16.69
N GLU A 238 6.34 12.90 -17.09
CA GLU A 238 7.35 13.73 -17.76
C GLU A 238 8.69 13.82 -17.01
N PRO A 239 8.74 14.06 -15.68
CA PRO A 239 10.00 14.06 -14.93
C PRO A 239 10.73 12.71 -14.98
N LEU A 240 9.99 11.59 -14.99
CA LEU A 240 10.55 10.25 -15.08
C LEU A 240 11.14 9.96 -16.46
N ILE A 241 10.53 10.52 -17.51
CA ILE A 241 11.05 10.42 -18.87
C ILE A 241 12.34 11.25 -19.00
N GLN A 242 12.34 12.47 -18.48
CA GLN A 242 13.48 13.36 -18.57
C GLN A 242 14.73 12.85 -17.84
N ASN A 243 14.55 12.15 -16.73
CA ASN A 243 15.66 11.55 -15.98
C ASN A 243 16.03 10.14 -16.44
N GLY A 244 15.35 9.60 -17.47
CA GLY A 244 15.61 8.27 -18.04
C GLY A 244 15.04 7.10 -17.22
N ALA A 245 14.27 7.35 -16.16
CA ALA A 245 13.65 6.29 -15.36
C ALA A 245 12.44 5.66 -16.03
N LEU A 246 11.86 6.31 -17.05
CA LEU A 246 10.72 5.81 -17.81
C LEU A 246 10.90 6.07 -19.30
N THR A 247 10.56 5.07 -20.11
CA THR A 247 10.49 5.19 -21.57
C THR A 247 9.08 4.86 -22.03
N ILE A 248 8.44 5.74 -22.79
CA ILE A 248 7.14 5.45 -23.39
C ILE A 248 7.35 4.47 -24.55
N ALA A 249 6.71 3.30 -24.47
CA ALA A 249 6.73 2.28 -25.51
C ALA A 249 5.65 2.54 -26.58
N SER A 250 4.45 2.90 -26.15
CA SER A 250 3.35 3.30 -27.03
C SER A 250 2.29 4.10 -26.28
N GLU A 251 1.58 4.97 -27.00
CA GLU A 251 0.38 5.64 -26.49
C GLU A 251 -0.66 5.76 -27.60
N TYR A 252 -1.93 5.53 -27.28
CA TYR A 252 -3.02 5.59 -28.26
C TYR A 252 -4.39 5.72 -27.60
N GLY A 253 -5.35 6.25 -28.37
CA GLY A 253 -6.76 6.23 -28.02
C GLY A 253 -7.43 4.95 -28.48
N THR A 254 -8.37 4.43 -27.68
CA THR A 254 -9.17 3.25 -27.98
C THR A 254 -10.57 3.41 -27.38
N GLN A 255 -11.35 2.32 -27.41
CA GLN A 255 -12.64 2.24 -26.72
C GLN A 255 -12.69 0.96 -25.87
N ILE A 256 -13.29 1.07 -24.69
CA ILE A 256 -13.60 -0.04 -23.80
C ILE A 256 -15.08 0.08 -23.47
N ASP A 257 -15.89 -0.95 -23.75
CA ASP A 257 -17.35 -0.93 -23.60
C ASP A 257 -17.96 0.35 -24.23
N GLU A 258 -17.59 0.65 -25.47
CA GLU A 258 -18.03 1.84 -26.22
C GLU A 258 -17.63 3.20 -25.60
N LYS A 259 -16.89 3.23 -24.51
CA LYS A 259 -16.37 4.45 -23.87
C LYS A 259 -14.99 4.80 -24.39
N ASN A 260 -14.74 6.10 -24.60
CA ASN A 260 -13.41 6.56 -25.00
C ASN A 260 -12.38 6.25 -23.91
N ALA A 261 -11.29 5.66 -24.33
CA ALA A 261 -10.17 5.29 -23.46
C ALA A 261 -8.84 5.76 -24.05
N TYR A 262 -7.87 5.97 -23.17
CA TYR A 262 -6.50 6.27 -23.52
C TYR A 262 -5.57 5.25 -22.86
N VAL A 263 -4.64 4.72 -23.65
CA VAL A 263 -3.66 3.73 -23.22
C VAL A 263 -2.26 4.33 -23.31
N LEU A 264 -1.49 4.20 -22.25
CA LEU A 264 -0.07 4.51 -22.19
C LEU A 264 0.69 3.27 -21.73
N ASN A 265 1.53 2.74 -22.59
CA ASN A 265 2.46 1.66 -22.28
C ASN A 265 3.87 2.23 -22.13
N ALA A 266 4.54 1.88 -21.06
CA ALA A 266 5.86 2.39 -20.74
C ALA A 266 6.76 1.30 -20.16
N ILE A 267 8.05 1.53 -20.22
CA ILE A 267 9.08 0.69 -19.62
C ILE A 267 9.79 1.52 -18.54
N GLY A 268 9.72 1.07 -17.32
CA GLY A 268 10.50 1.61 -16.22
C GLY A 268 11.90 1.01 -16.21
N HIS A 269 12.89 1.84 -15.95
CA HIS A 269 14.30 1.48 -15.88
C HIS A 269 14.80 1.72 -14.48
N PHE A 270 15.41 0.72 -13.86
CA PHE A 270 16.06 0.83 -12.57
C PHE A 270 17.28 -0.09 -12.51
N GLU A 271 18.21 0.21 -11.64
CA GLU A 271 19.39 -0.63 -11.42
C GLU A 271 19.17 -1.47 -10.16
N ASP A 272 19.45 -2.77 -10.25
CA ASP A 272 19.52 -3.64 -9.08
C ASP A 272 20.82 -3.43 -8.29
N ARG A 273 21.01 -4.22 -7.21
CA ARG A 273 22.20 -4.09 -6.33
C ARG A 273 23.52 -4.36 -7.00
N GLU A 274 23.51 -5.11 -8.07
CA GLU A 274 24.71 -5.44 -8.85
C GLU A 274 25.00 -4.39 -9.92
N GLY A 275 24.19 -3.33 -9.99
CA GLY A 275 24.25 -2.31 -11.04
C GLY A 275 23.77 -2.83 -12.39
N ILE A 276 22.97 -3.90 -12.37
CA ILE A 276 22.38 -4.48 -13.58
C ILE A 276 21.06 -3.78 -13.84
N GLU A 277 20.89 -3.24 -15.04
CA GLU A 277 19.64 -2.62 -15.47
C GLU A 277 18.50 -3.65 -15.47
N GLN A 278 17.45 -3.35 -14.73
CA GLN A 278 16.19 -4.09 -14.69
C GLN A 278 15.11 -3.27 -15.40
N LYS A 279 14.11 -3.99 -15.97
CA LYS A 279 13.01 -3.36 -16.69
C LYS A 279 11.68 -3.88 -16.19
N ILE A 280 10.75 -2.93 -15.93
CA ILE A 280 9.37 -3.22 -15.59
C ILE A 280 8.47 -2.69 -16.70
N GLY A 281 7.58 -3.53 -17.22
CA GLY A 281 6.52 -3.11 -18.13
C GLY A 281 5.37 -2.48 -17.36
N PHE A 282 4.84 -1.38 -17.86
CA PHE A 282 3.66 -0.69 -17.34
C PHE A 282 2.63 -0.48 -18.43
N SER A 283 1.36 -0.70 -18.09
CA SER A 283 0.23 -0.26 -18.90
C SER A 283 -0.73 0.54 -18.03
N SER A 284 -0.98 1.78 -18.39
CA SER A 284 -1.96 2.64 -17.73
C SER A 284 -3.08 2.96 -18.71
N ILE A 285 -4.31 2.65 -18.32
CA ILE A 285 -5.50 2.89 -19.12
C ILE A 285 -6.41 3.86 -18.37
N LEU A 286 -6.77 4.96 -19.01
CA LEU A 286 -7.75 5.92 -18.53
C LEU A 286 -9.05 5.75 -19.33
N VAL A 287 -10.17 5.57 -18.65
CA VAL A 287 -11.50 5.48 -19.26
C VAL A 287 -12.43 6.45 -18.59
N LYS A 288 -13.13 7.26 -19.38
CA LYS A 288 -14.17 8.18 -18.89
C LYS A 288 -15.54 7.59 -19.20
N SER A 289 -16.35 7.31 -18.16
CA SER A 289 -17.71 6.86 -18.33
C SER A 289 -18.69 8.04 -18.52
N ASP A 290 -19.93 7.72 -18.91
CA ASP A 290 -21.00 8.71 -19.11
C ASP A 290 -21.49 9.33 -17.79
N TYR A 291 -21.12 8.75 -16.64
CA TYR A 291 -21.57 9.14 -15.30
C TYR A 291 -20.54 9.98 -14.53
N ASP A 292 -19.71 10.71 -15.24
CA ASP A 292 -18.62 11.51 -14.65
C ASP A 292 -17.63 10.71 -13.80
N MET A 293 -17.47 9.42 -14.08
CA MET A 293 -16.47 8.58 -13.43
C MET A 293 -15.25 8.43 -14.34
N LEU A 294 -14.07 8.57 -13.74
CA LEU A 294 -12.78 8.26 -14.35
C LEU A 294 -12.27 6.97 -13.74
N TYR A 295 -12.04 5.98 -14.57
CA TYR A 295 -11.43 4.70 -14.22
C TYR A 295 -9.98 4.73 -14.68
N THR A 296 -9.08 4.42 -13.74
CA THR A 296 -7.65 4.26 -14.02
C THR A 296 -7.28 2.81 -13.76
N LEU A 297 -6.96 2.08 -14.81
CA LEU A 297 -6.48 0.70 -14.72
C LEU A 297 -4.98 0.70 -14.93
N GLN A 298 -4.25 0.08 -14.00
CA GLN A 298 -2.79 0.00 -14.08
C GLN A 298 -2.36 -1.45 -13.96
N TYR A 299 -1.61 -1.92 -14.93
CA TYR A 299 -0.94 -3.22 -14.91
C TYR A 299 0.56 -3.01 -14.91
N SER A 300 1.27 -3.76 -14.09
CA SER A 300 2.74 -3.76 -14.07
C SER A 300 3.28 -5.15 -13.75
N ASP A 301 4.38 -5.50 -14.38
CA ASP A 301 5.17 -6.69 -14.07
C ASP A 301 6.59 -6.54 -14.61
N ASN A 302 7.51 -7.48 -14.24
CA ASN A 302 8.80 -7.55 -14.92
C ASN A 302 8.62 -7.73 -16.45
N MET A 303 9.59 -7.28 -17.24
CA MET A 303 9.39 -7.16 -18.69
C MET A 303 9.10 -8.49 -19.40
N GLU A 304 9.72 -9.59 -18.95
CA GLU A 304 9.51 -10.91 -19.54
C GLU A 304 8.07 -11.42 -19.28
N SER A 305 7.61 -11.32 -18.04
CA SER A 305 6.25 -11.72 -17.65
C SER A 305 5.22 -10.76 -18.23
N PHE A 306 5.50 -9.47 -18.25
CA PHE A 306 4.64 -8.45 -18.83
C PHE A 306 4.30 -8.76 -20.30
N GLU A 307 5.29 -9.10 -21.12
CA GLU A 307 5.07 -9.47 -22.52
C GLU A 307 4.26 -10.76 -22.68
N ASN A 308 4.51 -11.76 -21.81
CA ASN A 308 3.82 -13.05 -21.84
C ASN A 308 2.35 -12.94 -21.38
N ASP A 309 2.05 -12.05 -20.45
CA ASP A 309 0.74 -11.89 -19.83
C ASP A 309 -0.12 -10.78 -20.47
N LEU A 310 0.39 -10.09 -21.52
CA LEU A 310 -0.34 -9.06 -22.23
C LEU A 310 -1.68 -9.56 -22.80
N ASP A 311 -1.74 -10.78 -23.33
CA ASP A 311 -2.98 -11.36 -23.84
C ASP A 311 -3.99 -11.60 -22.69
N THR A 312 -3.50 -12.02 -21.53
CA THR A 312 -4.32 -12.22 -20.31
C THR A 312 -4.88 -10.90 -19.80
N PHE A 313 -4.05 -9.86 -19.77
CA PHE A 313 -4.46 -8.51 -19.42
C PHE A 313 -5.46 -7.94 -20.44
N SER A 314 -5.20 -8.09 -21.73
CA SER A 314 -6.10 -7.66 -22.80
C SER A 314 -7.48 -8.31 -22.68
N ASN A 315 -7.54 -9.61 -22.44
CA ASN A 315 -8.80 -10.33 -22.25
C ASN A 315 -9.59 -9.82 -21.02
N LEU A 316 -8.90 -9.45 -19.95
CA LEU A 316 -9.56 -8.82 -18.79
C LEU A 316 -10.15 -7.47 -19.20
N ILE A 317 -9.37 -6.61 -19.87
CA ILE A 317 -9.82 -5.30 -20.36
C ILE A 317 -11.00 -5.41 -21.31
N ASP A 318 -10.95 -6.34 -22.26
CA ASP A 318 -12.02 -6.58 -23.25
C ASP A 318 -13.33 -7.11 -22.61
N SER A 319 -13.24 -7.63 -21.39
CA SER A 319 -14.40 -8.11 -20.62
C SER A 319 -15.04 -7.05 -19.73
N ILE A 320 -14.48 -5.83 -19.69
CA ILE A 320 -15.02 -4.76 -18.86
C ILE A 320 -16.33 -4.23 -19.45
N GLU A 321 -17.33 -4.10 -18.57
CA GLU A 321 -18.60 -3.45 -18.83
C GLU A 321 -18.84 -2.35 -17.78
N PHE A 322 -19.24 -1.16 -18.22
CA PHE A 322 -19.58 -0.05 -17.34
C PHE A 322 -21.09 0.08 -17.19
N SER A 323 -21.55 0.32 -15.97
CA SER A 323 -22.95 0.49 -15.62
C SER A 323 -23.17 1.74 -14.76
N ASP A 324 -24.44 2.08 -14.54
CA ASP A 324 -24.83 3.08 -13.54
C ASP A 324 -24.35 2.67 -12.16
N ILE A 325 -23.89 3.64 -11.37
CA ILE A 325 -23.54 3.40 -9.98
C ILE A 325 -24.78 3.31 -9.14
N GLU A 326 -25.04 2.14 -8.58
CA GLU A 326 -26.10 1.96 -7.59
C GLU A 326 -25.64 2.51 -6.23
N PHE A 327 -26.07 3.73 -5.91
CA PHE A 327 -25.94 4.22 -4.54
C PHE A 327 -26.90 3.45 -3.63
N THR A 328 -26.42 2.45 -2.93
CA THR A 328 -27.15 1.91 -1.78
C THR A 328 -27.28 3.04 -0.77
N LYS A 329 -28.51 3.58 -0.61
CA LYS A 329 -28.81 4.49 0.50
C LYS A 329 -28.45 3.75 1.78
N VAL A 330 -27.34 4.17 2.43
CA VAL A 330 -27.10 3.79 3.82
C VAL A 330 -28.33 4.29 4.58
N PRO A 331 -29.05 3.44 5.31
CA PRO A 331 -30.17 3.90 6.14
C PRO A 331 -29.59 4.88 7.16
N VAL A 332 -29.95 6.14 7.05
CA VAL A 332 -29.70 7.11 8.12
C VAL A 332 -30.61 6.66 9.27
N GLY A 333 -30.06 5.79 10.12
CA GLY A 333 -30.72 5.32 11.33
C GLY A 333 -30.38 6.25 12.47
N GLY A 334 -31.41 6.87 13.03
CA GLY A 334 -31.38 7.41 14.38
C GLY A 334 -31.30 8.93 14.46
N GLU A 335 -32.46 9.53 14.69
CA GLU A 335 -32.60 10.82 15.32
C GLU A 335 -31.76 10.83 16.62
N SER A 336 -30.75 11.67 16.68
CA SER A 336 -30.02 11.98 17.92
C SER A 336 -30.66 13.23 18.53
N GLU A 337 -31.25 13.05 19.70
CA GLU A 337 -31.71 14.12 20.58
C GLU A 337 -30.57 15.14 20.85
N GLU A 338 -30.92 16.40 20.75
CA GLU A 338 -30.11 17.53 21.18
C GLU A 338 -29.83 17.45 22.69
N GLY A 339 -28.57 17.15 23.04
CA GLY A 339 -28.05 17.28 24.38
C GLY A 339 -26.86 18.23 24.36
N GLY A 340 -27.12 19.53 24.64
CA GLY A 340 -26.09 20.51 24.83
C GLY A 340 -25.22 20.19 26.04
N TYR A 341 -23.91 20.07 25.85
CA TYR A 341 -22.93 20.06 26.89
C TYR A 341 -21.92 21.21 26.67
N SER A 342 -22.09 22.26 27.48
CA SER A 342 -21.10 23.30 27.71
C SER A 342 -20.05 22.74 28.68
N GLY A 343 -18.88 22.38 28.17
CA GLY A 343 -17.71 21.98 28.94
C GLY A 343 -16.50 22.77 28.52
N THR A 344 -16.03 23.58 29.45
CA THR A 344 -14.79 24.36 29.39
C THR A 344 -13.60 23.44 29.13
N LEU A 345 -12.84 23.69 28.06
CA LEU A 345 -11.56 23.06 27.80
C LEU A 345 -10.55 23.45 28.86
N GLN A 346 -10.18 22.52 29.72
CA GLN A 346 -8.92 22.58 30.45
C GLN A 346 -7.89 21.86 29.59
N THR A 347 -6.91 22.61 29.14
CA THR A 347 -5.71 22.10 28.50
C THR A 347 -4.80 21.52 29.58
N GLU A 348 -4.82 20.23 29.78
CA GLU A 348 -3.71 19.52 30.40
C GLU A 348 -2.81 18.97 29.30
N GLU A 349 -1.59 19.51 29.21
CA GLU A 349 -0.50 18.96 28.40
C GLU A 349 -0.01 17.67 29.10
N GLU A 350 -0.61 16.53 28.76
CA GLU A 350 0.02 15.24 29.06
C GLU A 350 1.04 14.93 27.94
N GLU A 351 2.32 15.01 28.28
CA GLU A 351 3.42 14.40 27.54
C GLU A 351 3.32 12.86 27.63
N GLY A 352 2.32 12.29 27.00
CA GLY A 352 2.16 10.84 26.87
C GLY A 352 2.96 10.33 25.65
N GLY A 353 4.24 10.00 25.85
CA GLY A 353 4.99 9.21 24.89
C GLY A 353 4.39 7.81 24.81
N GLY A 354 3.65 7.49 23.73
CA GLY A 354 3.15 6.14 23.50
C GLY A 354 4.31 5.22 23.08
N CYS A 355 4.29 3.99 23.55
CA CYS A 355 5.26 2.96 23.23
C CYS A 355 4.63 1.96 22.25
N LEU A 356 5.26 1.73 21.11
CA LEU A 356 4.92 0.63 20.19
C LEU A 356 5.90 -0.52 20.45
N ILE A 357 5.36 -1.68 20.84
CA ILE A 357 6.15 -2.91 21.01
C ILE A 357 5.79 -3.85 19.88
N ALA A 358 6.76 -4.18 19.05
CA ALA A 358 6.59 -5.11 17.94
C ALA A 358 7.53 -6.32 18.09
N THR A 359 7.07 -7.48 17.66
CA THR A 359 7.92 -8.67 17.53
C THR A 359 8.39 -8.77 16.10
N ALA A 360 9.69 -8.70 15.92
CA ALA A 360 10.30 -8.86 14.61
C ALA A 360 10.78 -10.31 14.48
N ALA A 361 9.92 -11.26 14.19
CA ALA A 361 10.19 -12.51 13.49
C ALA A 361 9.02 -13.47 13.50
N TYR A 362 8.78 -14.08 12.39
CA TYR A 362 7.99 -15.29 12.27
C TYR A 362 8.94 -16.44 11.98
N GLY A 363 8.93 -17.46 12.85
CA GLY A 363 9.57 -18.75 12.59
C GLY A 363 10.83 -19.09 13.38
N SER A 364 11.29 -18.31 14.35
CA SER A 364 12.31 -18.73 15.29
C SER A 364 11.91 -18.47 16.73
N GLU A 365 12.16 -19.43 17.62
CA GLU A 365 11.92 -19.29 19.07
C GLU A 365 12.81 -18.23 19.75
N MET A 366 13.77 -17.65 19.03
CA MET A 366 14.79 -16.73 19.56
C MET A 366 14.80 -15.37 18.85
N ALA A 367 13.66 -14.89 18.35
CA ALA A 367 13.62 -13.60 17.71
C ALA A 367 13.67 -12.46 18.74
N PRO A 368 14.52 -11.46 18.54
CA PRO A 368 14.55 -10.27 19.39
C PRO A 368 13.26 -9.45 19.27
N GLN A 369 12.90 -8.76 20.34
CA GLN A 369 11.76 -7.86 20.40
C GLN A 369 12.22 -6.43 20.12
N VAL A 370 11.41 -5.66 19.40
CA VAL A 370 11.70 -4.27 19.09
C VAL A 370 10.69 -3.35 19.74
N GLN A 371 11.16 -2.33 20.42
CA GLN A 371 10.34 -1.30 21.08
C GLN A 371 10.57 0.05 20.40
N PHE A 372 9.49 0.76 20.05
CA PHE A 372 9.52 2.07 19.43
C PHE A 372 9.19 3.20 20.40
#